data_87d11942b3e36f19b46d4dbea47e791f
#
_entry.id   87d11942b3e36f19b46d4dbea47e791f
#
_cell.length_a   1.000
_cell.length_b   1.000
_cell.length_c   1.000
_cell.angle_alpha   90.00
_cell.angle_beta   90.00
_cell.angle_gamma   90.00
#
_symmetry.space_group_name_H-M   'P 1'
#
loop_
_entity.id
_entity.type
_entity.pdbx_description
1 polymer ?
#
loop_
_entity_poly.entity_id
_entity_poly.type
_entity_poly.pdbx_seq_one_letter_code
_entity_poly.pdbx_strand_id
1 'polypeptide(L)'
;MNTRFDMMLPRRHTILGGVALAAGAAAPAHAQLTIDMTRPSFEPVPIAIVDFKGDKVGADIAGVVRNDLQNSGLFRSISPSAFIQQNIDPNAPPRFQDWRSIGAAGVVVGQVAQAGGNIKVDFRLWDVVAGSQATGLSFTSQPNNWRRLAHIIADAIYKRVTGEEGYFDTRVAYVSETGPLSARVKRIAIMDQDGANNRYITDGRTIALTPRFSPTLQEIVYMAYGENNGQPRVYLQSVDSGRRELLGNFPGMSFAPRFSPDGTK
;
A
#
# COMPACT_ATOMS: atom_id res chain seq x y z
N MET A 1 77.90 9.83 43.86
CA MET A 1 78.71 8.61 43.92
C MET A 1 78.21 7.71 42.82
N ASN A 2 78.90 7.74 41.70
CA ASN A 2 79.51 6.63 40.99
C ASN A 2 78.53 5.47 40.68
N THR A 3 78.44 4.90 39.57
CA THR A 3 79.23 4.83 38.32
C THR A 3 78.53 4.02 37.26
N ARG A 4 78.74 4.42 36.00
CA ARG A 4 79.03 3.66 34.76
C ARG A 4 77.98 2.62 34.24
N PHE A 5 77.57 2.91 33.02
CA PHE A 5 78.02 2.31 31.72
C PHE A 5 77.88 0.79 31.67
N ASP A 6 77.05 0.29 30.78
CA ASP A 6 77.61 -0.37 29.59
C ASP A 6 76.55 -0.48 28.49
N MET A 7 77.13 -0.21 27.30
CA MET A 7 76.47 -0.17 26.03
C MET A 7 76.71 -1.52 25.34
N MET A 8 75.71 -2.21 24.90
CA MET A 8 75.83 -3.24 23.86
C MET A 8 74.63 -3.32 22.96
N LEU A 9 74.71 -2.81 21.76
CA LEU A 9 74.05 -3.23 20.52
C LEU A 9 74.87 -4.36 19.88
N PRO A 10 74.44 -5.13 18.86
CA PRO A 10 73.12 -5.27 18.22
C PRO A 10 72.71 -6.73 17.93
N ARG A 11 71.49 -6.96 17.63
CA ARG A 11 71.14 -8.11 16.75
C ARG A 11 70.00 -7.73 15.82
N ARG A 12 70.37 -7.63 14.52
CA ARG A 12 69.46 -7.53 13.41
C ARG A 12 68.59 -8.78 13.36
N HIS A 13 67.25 -8.61 13.57
CA HIS A 13 66.29 -9.58 13.15
C HIS A 13 65.55 -9.03 11.95
N THR A 14 65.85 -9.62 10.80
CA THR A 14 65.14 -9.43 9.55
C THR A 14 63.73 -9.97 9.72
N ILE A 15 62.75 -9.08 9.87
CA ILE A 15 61.35 -9.46 9.83
C ILE A 15 60.94 -9.47 8.35
N LEU A 16 60.80 -10.66 7.77
CA LEU A 16 60.08 -10.87 6.52
C LEU A 16 58.60 -10.54 6.76
N GLY A 17 58.18 -9.34 6.33
CA GLY A 17 56.79 -8.97 6.29
C GLY A 17 56.07 -9.72 5.18
N GLY A 18 55.30 -10.74 5.56
CA GLY A 18 54.33 -11.38 4.68
C GLY A 18 53.18 -10.42 4.43
N VAL A 19 53.08 -9.87 3.21
CA VAL A 19 51.90 -9.16 2.75
C VAL A 19 50.82 -10.21 2.48
N ALA A 20 49.89 -10.40 3.43
CA ALA A 20 48.68 -11.14 3.19
C ALA A 20 47.73 -10.26 2.33
N LEU A 21 47.69 -10.53 1.02
CA LEU A 21 46.62 -10.02 0.17
C LEU A 21 45.29 -10.65 0.65
N ALA A 22 44.53 -9.91 1.44
CA ALA A 22 43.13 -10.22 1.67
C ALA A 22 42.36 -9.89 0.37
N ALA A 23 42.19 -10.89 -0.51
CA ALA A 23 41.25 -10.83 -1.60
C ALA A 23 39.85 -10.81 -0.98
N GLY A 24 39.36 -9.62 -0.68
CA GLY A 24 37.95 -9.41 -0.34
C GLY A 24 37.10 -9.81 -1.55
N ALA A 25 36.42 -10.94 -1.47
CA ALA A 25 35.41 -11.29 -2.43
C ALA A 25 34.32 -10.22 -2.34
N ALA A 26 34.34 -9.24 -3.25
CA ALA A 26 33.24 -8.34 -3.46
C ALA A 26 32.07 -9.19 -3.94
N ALA A 27 31.12 -9.48 -3.04
CA ALA A 27 29.85 -10.06 -3.43
C ALA A 27 29.22 -9.10 -4.46
N PRO A 28 28.74 -9.58 -5.60
CA PRO A 28 28.09 -8.73 -6.56
C PRO A 28 26.91 -8.05 -5.87
N ALA A 29 26.91 -6.72 -5.81
CA ALA A 29 25.77 -5.93 -5.40
C ALA A 29 24.69 -6.13 -6.46
N HIS A 30 23.76 -7.04 -6.18
CA HIS A 30 22.60 -7.22 -7.04
C HIS A 30 21.75 -5.94 -6.95
N ALA A 31 21.60 -5.25 -8.09
CA ALA A 31 20.66 -4.15 -8.19
C ALA A 31 19.27 -4.69 -7.87
N GLN A 32 18.65 -4.22 -6.80
CA GLN A 32 17.35 -4.64 -6.32
C GLN A 32 16.31 -3.63 -6.78
N LEU A 33 15.12 -4.11 -7.14
CA LEU A 33 13.99 -3.25 -7.49
C LEU A 33 13.61 -2.41 -6.26
N THR A 34 14.01 -1.14 -6.25
CA THR A 34 13.75 -0.18 -5.16
C THR A 34 13.63 1.22 -5.73
N ILE A 35 12.72 2.02 -5.20
CA ILE A 35 12.59 3.45 -5.51
C ILE A 35 13.24 4.25 -4.39
N ASP A 36 14.17 5.14 -4.76
CA ASP A 36 14.72 6.14 -3.84
C ASP A 36 13.86 7.41 -3.91
N MET A 37 12.94 7.56 -2.95
CA MET A 37 12.01 8.68 -2.87
C MET A 37 12.66 9.98 -2.36
N THR A 38 13.93 9.95 -1.96
CA THR A 38 14.64 11.14 -1.47
C THR A 38 15.15 12.03 -2.60
N ARG A 39 15.12 11.57 -3.84
CA ARG A 39 15.56 12.35 -5.01
C ARG A 39 14.49 13.33 -5.48
N PRO A 40 14.87 14.55 -5.86
CA PRO A 40 13.91 15.57 -6.31
C PRO A 40 13.24 15.26 -7.65
N SER A 41 13.75 14.31 -8.42
CA SER A 41 13.11 13.75 -9.61
C SER A 41 13.35 12.24 -9.65
N PHE A 42 12.30 11.46 -9.81
CA PHE A 42 12.39 10.02 -10.03
C PHE A 42 11.59 9.67 -11.30
N GLU A 43 12.08 8.67 -12.03
CA GLU A 43 11.29 8.07 -13.10
C GLU A 43 10.41 6.98 -12.50
N PRO A 44 9.10 6.96 -12.83
CA PRO A 44 8.20 5.91 -12.37
C PRO A 44 8.71 4.53 -12.81
N VAL A 45 8.74 3.58 -11.87
CA VAL A 45 9.21 2.21 -12.13
C VAL A 45 8.28 1.51 -13.12
N PRO A 46 8.80 1.06 -14.26
CA PRO A 46 7.98 0.31 -15.23
C PRO A 46 7.69 -1.08 -14.70
N ILE A 47 6.40 -1.36 -14.45
CA ILE A 47 5.92 -2.62 -13.89
C ILE A 47 4.88 -3.26 -14.82
N ALA A 48 5.03 -4.56 -15.04
CA ALA A 48 4.06 -5.37 -15.76
C ALA A 48 3.21 -6.15 -14.76
N ILE A 49 1.88 -6.01 -14.81
CA ILE A 49 0.96 -6.75 -13.97
C ILE A 49 0.13 -7.63 -14.89
N VAL A 50 0.44 -8.91 -14.87
CA VAL A 50 -0.23 -9.93 -15.68
C VAL A 50 -1.57 -10.25 -15.06
N ASP A 51 -2.59 -10.49 -15.87
CA ASP A 51 -3.88 -10.94 -15.36
C ASP A 51 -3.69 -12.26 -14.57
N PHE A 52 -4.20 -12.28 -13.35
CA PHE A 52 -4.02 -13.43 -12.47
C PHE A 52 -4.81 -14.61 -13.02
N LYS A 53 -4.23 -15.80 -12.93
CA LYS A 53 -4.93 -17.04 -13.29
C LYS A 53 -6.14 -17.27 -12.39
N GLY A 54 -7.15 -17.90 -12.95
CA GLY A 54 -8.45 -18.12 -12.32
C GLY A 54 -9.55 -17.57 -13.22
N ASP A 55 -10.74 -17.40 -12.65
CA ASP A 55 -11.89 -16.84 -13.35
C ASP A 55 -11.72 -15.32 -13.60
N LYS A 56 -12.79 -14.66 -14.07
CA LYS A 56 -12.84 -13.21 -14.27
C LYS A 56 -12.28 -12.41 -13.05
N VAL A 57 -12.46 -12.94 -11.84
CA VAL A 57 -11.96 -12.30 -10.59
C VAL A 57 -10.43 -12.13 -10.62
N GLY A 58 -9.68 -13.04 -11.22
CA GLY A 58 -8.23 -12.91 -11.35
C GLY A 58 -7.82 -11.70 -12.18
N ALA A 59 -8.46 -11.51 -13.33
CA ALA A 59 -8.23 -10.34 -14.18
C ALA A 59 -8.70 -9.05 -13.51
N ASP A 60 -9.84 -9.07 -12.81
CA ASP A 60 -10.37 -7.92 -12.08
C ASP A 60 -9.41 -7.48 -10.96
N ILE A 61 -8.84 -8.43 -10.18
CA ILE A 61 -7.82 -8.15 -9.16
C ILE A 61 -6.58 -7.50 -9.80
N ALA A 62 -6.04 -8.11 -10.86
CA ALA A 62 -4.88 -7.55 -11.56
C ALA A 62 -5.15 -6.14 -12.11
N GLY A 63 -6.36 -5.88 -12.58
CA GLY A 63 -6.82 -4.57 -13.05
C GLY A 63 -6.78 -3.52 -11.93
N VAL A 64 -7.30 -3.84 -10.75
CA VAL A 64 -7.27 -2.93 -9.60
C VAL A 64 -5.83 -2.67 -9.13
N VAL A 65 -5.01 -3.72 -8.98
CA VAL A 65 -3.58 -3.57 -8.61
C VAL A 65 -2.85 -2.66 -9.60
N ARG A 66 -3.13 -2.82 -10.90
CA ARG A 66 -2.54 -1.99 -11.96
C ARG A 66 -2.90 -0.52 -11.80
N ASN A 67 -4.17 -0.24 -11.56
CA ASN A 67 -4.67 1.11 -11.39
C ASN A 67 -4.12 1.77 -10.12
N ASP A 68 -4.12 1.07 -8.99
CA ASP A 68 -3.60 1.56 -7.72
C ASP A 68 -2.13 1.98 -7.84
N LEU A 69 -1.28 1.08 -8.32
CA LEU A 69 0.14 1.36 -8.48
C LEU A 69 0.39 2.51 -9.46
N GLN A 70 -0.33 2.57 -10.58
CA GLN A 70 -0.21 3.66 -11.53
C GLN A 70 -0.66 5.00 -10.94
N ASN A 71 -1.76 5.03 -10.20
CA ASN A 71 -2.30 6.25 -9.59
C ASN A 71 -1.40 6.80 -8.48
N SER A 72 -0.52 5.99 -7.89
CA SER A 72 0.49 6.47 -6.94
C SER A 72 1.52 7.41 -7.58
N GLY A 73 1.65 7.41 -8.91
CA GLY A 73 2.67 8.15 -9.63
C GLY A 73 4.09 7.56 -9.54
N LEU A 74 4.32 6.56 -8.67
CA LEU A 74 5.63 5.92 -8.50
C LEU A 74 5.86 4.75 -9.46
N PHE A 75 4.80 4.27 -10.09
CA PHE A 75 4.85 3.15 -11.04
C PHE A 75 4.27 3.56 -12.38
N ARG A 76 4.85 3.04 -13.43
CA ARG A 76 4.33 3.13 -14.80
C ARG A 76 3.92 1.74 -15.26
N SER A 77 2.63 1.52 -15.36
CA SER A 77 2.09 0.23 -15.81
C SER A 77 2.39 0.02 -17.28
N ILE A 78 2.95 -1.14 -17.63
CA ILE A 78 3.15 -1.56 -19.02
C ILE A 78 1.86 -2.18 -19.53
N SER A 79 1.42 -1.75 -20.70
CA SER A 79 0.19 -2.26 -21.31
C SER A 79 0.24 -3.78 -21.52
N PRO A 80 -0.81 -4.53 -21.15
CA PRO A 80 -0.87 -5.98 -21.41
C PRO A 80 -0.68 -6.35 -22.88
N SER A 81 -1.02 -5.46 -23.82
CA SER A 81 -0.79 -5.68 -25.25
C SER A 81 0.68 -5.74 -25.65
N ALA A 82 1.58 -5.23 -24.81
CA ALA A 82 3.02 -5.29 -25.03
C ALA A 82 3.67 -6.57 -24.50
N PHE A 83 2.95 -7.40 -23.76
CA PHE A 83 3.51 -8.61 -23.14
C PHE A 83 3.88 -9.66 -24.18
N ILE A 84 5.17 -10.02 -24.24
CA ILE A 84 5.67 -11.04 -25.14
C ILE A 84 5.35 -12.44 -24.58
N GLN A 85 5.60 -12.65 -23.27
CA GLN A 85 5.30 -13.90 -22.61
C GLN A 85 3.82 -13.94 -22.24
N GLN A 86 3.08 -14.86 -22.86
CA GLN A 86 1.70 -15.20 -22.53
C GLN A 86 1.68 -16.44 -21.61
N ASN A 87 0.60 -16.66 -20.88
CA ASN A 87 0.35 -17.87 -20.07
C ASN A 87 1.48 -18.19 -19.06
N ILE A 88 1.87 -17.24 -18.24
CA ILE A 88 2.91 -17.41 -17.23
C ILE A 88 2.40 -18.38 -16.14
N ASP A 89 3.23 -19.34 -15.75
CA ASP A 89 2.98 -20.12 -14.55
C ASP A 89 3.30 -19.26 -13.31
N PRO A 90 2.32 -18.97 -12.43
CA PRO A 90 2.57 -18.16 -11.23
C PRO A 90 3.58 -18.80 -10.28
N ASN A 91 3.84 -20.11 -10.40
CA ASN A 91 4.74 -20.86 -9.54
C ASN A 91 6.15 -21.01 -10.09
N ALA A 92 6.40 -20.54 -11.31
CA ALA A 92 7.70 -20.61 -11.97
C ALA A 92 8.24 -19.20 -12.29
N PRO A 93 9.58 -19.04 -12.36
CA PRO A 93 10.18 -17.80 -12.81
C PRO A 93 9.72 -17.44 -14.24
N PRO A 94 9.39 -16.15 -14.49
CA PRO A 94 9.09 -15.68 -15.84
C PRO A 94 10.34 -15.72 -16.74
N ARG A 95 10.16 -15.68 -18.04
CA ARG A 95 11.27 -15.52 -18.98
C ARG A 95 11.77 -14.09 -18.96
N PHE A 96 12.68 -13.76 -18.03
CA PHE A 96 13.16 -12.40 -17.75
C PHE A 96 13.61 -11.64 -19.01
N GLN A 97 14.15 -12.33 -20.02
CA GLN A 97 14.59 -11.71 -21.26
C GLN A 97 13.42 -11.04 -22.01
N ASP A 98 12.26 -11.67 -22.07
CA ASP A 98 11.08 -11.11 -22.71
C ASP A 98 10.62 -9.81 -22.03
N TRP A 99 10.71 -9.78 -20.70
CA TRP A 99 10.33 -8.63 -19.89
C TRP A 99 11.34 -7.49 -19.96
N ARG A 100 12.64 -7.81 -20.01
CA ARG A 100 13.69 -6.80 -20.25
C ARG A 100 13.52 -6.12 -21.59
N SER A 101 13.16 -6.87 -22.65
CA SER A 101 13.02 -6.31 -24.00
C SER A 101 11.89 -5.29 -24.12
N ILE A 102 10.87 -5.35 -23.26
CA ILE A 102 9.80 -4.34 -23.18
C ILE A 102 10.02 -3.31 -22.08
N GLY A 103 11.20 -3.31 -21.47
CA GLY A 103 11.62 -2.33 -20.45
C GLY A 103 10.94 -2.51 -19.10
N ALA A 104 10.44 -3.69 -18.75
CA ALA A 104 9.90 -3.96 -17.41
C ALA A 104 11.02 -4.07 -16.39
N ALA A 105 10.89 -3.35 -15.27
CA ALA A 105 11.75 -3.53 -14.10
C ALA A 105 11.17 -4.56 -13.12
N GLY A 106 9.84 -4.68 -13.07
CA GLY A 106 9.12 -5.66 -12.26
C GLY A 106 8.01 -6.36 -13.02
N VAL A 107 7.76 -7.64 -12.67
CA VAL A 107 6.63 -8.43 -13.20
C VAL A 107 5.85 -9.00 -12.03
N VAL A 108 4.55 -8.74 -12.01
CA VAL A 108 3.61 -9.32 -11.05
C VAL A 108 2.80 -10.41 -11.74
N VAL A 109 2.79 -11.57 -11.14
CA VAL A 109 1.99 -12.73 -11.55
C VAL A 109 1.18 -13.24 -10.38
N GLY A 110 0.04 -13.85 -10.61
CA GLY A 110 -0.77 -14.38 -9.54
C GLY A 110 -1.78 -15.40 -10.00
N GLN A 111 -2.47 -15.97 -9.04
CA GLN A 111 -3.59 -16.89 -9.24
C GLN A 111 -4.65 -16.76 -8.16
N VAL A 112 -5.87 -17.05 -8.54
CA VAL A 112 -7.02 -17.12 -7.64
C VAL A 112 -7.53 -18.56 -7.62
N ALA A 113 -7.73 -19.09 -6.42
CA ALA A 113 -8.28 -20.42 -6.21
C ALA A 113 -9.44 -20.37 -5.21
N GLN A 114 -10.41 -21.27 -5.36
CA GLN A 114 -11.46 -21.46 -4.37
C GLN A 114 -10.90 -22.23 -3.16
N ALA A 115 -11.21 -21.78 -1.95
CA ALA A 115 -10.71 -22.37 -0.72
C ALA A 115 -11.84 -22.41 0.35
N GLY A 116 -12.62 -23.49 0.37
CA GLY A 116 -13.64 -23.72 1.41
C GLY A 116 -14.68 -22.60 1.52
N GLY A 117 -15.23 -22.10 0.41
CA GLY A 117 -16.17 -20.99 0.37
C GLY A 117 -15.53 -19.60 0.36
N ASN A 118 -14.23 -19.52 0.55
CA ASN A 118 -13.42 -18.32 0.39
C ASN A 118 -12.67 -18.34 -0.94
N ILE A 119 -12.07 -17.20 -1.30
CA ILE A 119 -11.06 -17.11 -2.35
C ILE A 119 -9.67 -16.99 -1.71
N LYS A 120 -8.72 -17.70 -2.28
CA LYS A 120 -7.30 -17.57 -1.97
C LYS A 120 -6.60 -16.95 -3.16
N VAL A 121 -5.85 -15.89 -2.93
CA VAL A 121 -5.07 -15.19 -3.95
C VAL A 121 -3.60 -15.32 -3.61
N ASP A 122 -2.85 -15.98 -4.47
CA ASP A 122 -1.39 -16.05 -4.40
C ASP A 122 -0.82 -15.08 -5.44
N PHE A 123 0.17 -14.27 -5.07
CA PHE A 123 0.89 -13.44 -6.03
C PHE A 123 2.40 -13.47 -5.80
N ARG A 124 3.15 -13.16 -6.83
CA ARG A 124 4.60 -12.96 -6.80
C ARG A 124 4.98 -11.73 -7.59
N LEU A 125 5.89 -10.95 -7.01
CA LEU A 125 6.61 -9.89 -7.68
C LEU A 125 8.01 -10.39 -8.02
N TRP A 126 8.36 -10.33 -9.28
CA TRP A 126 9.68 -10.67 -9.80
C TRP A 126 10.45 -9.40 -10.15
N ASP A 127 11.67 -9.30 -9.66
CA ASP A 127 12.64 -8.30 -10.08
C ASP A 127 13.27 -8.76 -11.40
N VAL A 128 12.97 -8.04 -12.47
CA VAL A 128 13.43 -8.39 -13.83
C VAL A 128 14.91 -8.09 -14.00
N VAL A 129 15.40 -7.06 -13.31
CA VAL A 129 16.81 -6.65 -13.37
C VAL A 129 17.66 -7.68 -12.64
N ALA A 130 17.31 -8.00 -11.41
CA ALA A 130 18.02 -9.00 -10.60
C ALA A 130 17.77 -10.44 -11.07
N GLY A 131 16.71 -10.71 -11.83
CA GLY A 131 16.33 -12.05 -12.25
C GLY A 131 15.90 -12.96 -11.12
N SER A 132 15.28 -12.41 -10.08
CA SER A 132 14.89 -13.13 -8.86
C SER A 132 13.53 -12.70 -8.34
N GLN A 133 12.94 -13.51 -7.45
CA GLN A 133 11.70 -13.16 -6.78
C GLN A 133 11.95 -12.09 -5.72
N ALA A 134 11.29 -10.95 -5.84
CA ALA A 134 11.36 -9.86 -4.89
C ALA A 134 10.45 -10.11 -3.67
N THR A 135 9.23 -10.60 -3.89
CA THR A 135 8.29 -11.02 -2.84
C THR A 135 7.26 -11.98 -3.39
N GLY A 136 6.61 -12.73 -2.49
CA GLY A 136 5.48 -13.59 -2.81
C GLY A 136 4.64 -13.79 -1.55
N LEU A 137 3.34 -13.50 -1.64
CA LEU A 137 2.40 -13.58 -0.53
C LEU A 137 1.12 -14.26 -0.97
N SER A 138 0.36 -14.70 0.02
CA SER A 138 -0.93 -15.36 -0.13
C SER A 138 -1.95 -14.74 0.81
N PHE A 139 -3.13 -14.44 0.30
CA PHE A 139 -4.23 -13.87 1.07
C PHE A 139 -5.49 -14.68 0.86
N THR A 140 -6.30 -14.78 1.92
CA THR A 140 -7.59 -15.48 1.86
C THR A 140 -8.69 -14.56 2.38
N SER A 141 -9.82 -14.49 1.69
CA SER A 141 -10.98 -13.71 2.10
C SER A 141 -12.27 -14.26 1.51
N GLN A 142 -13.40 -13.72 1.94
CA GLN A 142 -14.68 -13.99 1.30
C GLN A 142 -14.69 -13.51 -0.16
N PRO A 143 -15.41 -14.18 -1.06
CA PRO A 143 -15.42 -13.83 -2.49
C PRO A 143 -15.83 -12.39 -2.79
N ASN A 144 -16.75 -11.81 -2.01
CA ASN A 144 -17.19 -10.43 -2.16
C ASN A 144 -16.14 -9.38 -1.78
N ASN A 145 -15.08 -9.78 -1.08
CA ASN A 145 -13.98 -8.90 -0.67
C ASN A 145 -12.79 -8.91 -1.63
N TRP A 146 -12.95 -9.47 -2.83
CA TRP A 146 -11.88 -9.60 -3.81
C TRP A 146 -11.18 -8.26 -4.12
N ARG A 147 -11.95 -7.16 -4.16
CA ARG A 147 -11.40 -5.83 -4.45
C ARG A 147 -10.47 -5.35 -3.34
N ARG A 148 -10.86 -5.56 -2.09
CA ARG A 148 -10.00 -5.27 -0.94
C ARG A 148 -8.71 -6.09 -0.98
N LEU A 149 -8.77 -7.36 -1.40
CA LEU A 149 -7.55 -8.16 -1.59
C LEU A 149 -6.63 -7.54 -2.65
N ALA A 150 -7.18 -6.97 -3.72
CA ALA A 150 -6.39 -6.28 -4.73
C ALA A 150 -5.65 -5.06 -4.15
N HIS A 151 -6.31 -4.23 -3.34
CA HIS A 151 -5.67 -3.11 -2.65
C HIS A 151 -4.57 -3.56 -1.69
N ILE A 152 -4.79 -4.62 -0.91
CA ILE A 152 -3.77 -5.22 -0.01
C ILE A 152 -2.56 -5.73 -0.80
N ILE A 153 -2.78 -6.32 -1.99
CA ILE A 153 -1.69 -6.76 -2.89
C ILE A 153 -0.91 -5.54 -3.40
N ALA A 154 -1.61 -4.49 -3.81
CA ALA A 154 -0.97 -3.24 -4.25
C ALA A 154 -0.13 -2.61 -3.12
N ASP A 155 -0.64 -2.60 -1.88
CA ASP A 155 0.09 -2.14 -0.69
C ASP A 155 1.36 -2.96 -0.45
N ALA A 156 1.28 -4.28 -0.56
CA ALA A 156 2.43 -5.16 -0.39
C ALA A 156 3.51 -4.94 -1.46
N ILE A 157 3.11 -4.71 -2.70
CA ILE A 157 4.02 -4.39 -3.81
C ILE A 157 4.65 -3.02 -3.59
N TYR A 158 3.83 -2.01 -3.25
CA TYR A 158 4.26 -0.65 -2.96
C TYR A 158 5.32 -0.65 -1.86
N LYS A 159 5.00 -1.24 -0.71
CA LYS A 159 5.92 -1.37 0.43
C LYS A 159 7.23 -2.06 0.06
N ARG A 160 7.15 -3.15 -0.75
CA ARG A 160 8.35 -3.88 -1.15
C ARG A 160 9.30 -3.07 -2.01
N VAL A 161 8.77 -2.18 -2.85
CA VAL A 161 9.56 -1.40 -3.82
C VAL A 161 10.00 -0.06 -3.24
N THR A 162 9.17 0.59 -2.42
CA THR A 162 9.45 1.93 -1.88
C THR A 162 10.03 1.91 -0.47
N GLY A 163 9.78 0.85 0.30
CA GLY A 163 10.09 0.78 1.74
C GLY A 163 9.04 1.42 2.64
N GLU A 164 8.07 2.16 2.07
CA GLU A 164 7.01 2.85 2.81
C GLU A 164 5.73 2.01 2.84
N GLU A 165 4.90 2.21 3.87
CA GLU A 165 3.60 1.54 3.95
C GLU A 165 2.70 1.96 2.80
N GLY A 166 1.96 0.99 2.24
CA GLY A 166 0.94 1.27 1.24
C GLY A 166 -0.29 1.93 1.86
N TYR A 167 -1.14 2.52 1.01
CA TYR A 167 -2.34 3.25 1.42
C TYR A 167 -3.57 2.93 0.57
N PHE A 168 -3.49 1.89 -0.27
CA PHE A 168 -4.58 1.57 -1.21
C PHE A 168 -5.76 0.88 -0.51
N ASP A 169 -5.52 0.05 0.55
CA ASP A 169 -6.60 -0.51 1.38
C ASP A 169 -7.15 0.55 2.35
N THR A 170 -7.54 1.71 1.83
CA THR A 170 -8.12 2.81 2.59
C THR A 170 -9.46 3.23 2.03
N ARG A 171 -10.25 3.93 2.84
CA ARG A 171 -11.56 4.48 2.46
C ARG A 171 -11.60 5.99 2.65
N VAL A 172 -12.39 6.62 1.80
CA VAL A 172 -12.65 8.06 1.85
C VAL A 172 -14.06 8.28 2.39
N ALA A 173 -14.21 9.06 3.46
CA ALA A 173 -15.49 9.57 3.91
C ALA A 173 -15.65 11.01 3.40
N TYR A 174 -16.79 11.31 2.78
CA TYR A 174 -17.04 12.61 2.18
C TYR A 174 -18.51 13.02 2.31
N VAL A 175 -18.78 14.31 2.06
CA VAL A 175 -20.14 14.84 1.99
C VAL A 175 -20.59 14.82 0.54
N SER A 176 -21.60 14.02 0.25
CA SER A 176 -22.31 14.02 -1.03
C SER A 176 -23.43 15.05 -1.00
N GLU A 177 -23.43 15.96 -1.96
CA GLU A 177 -24.49 16.94 -2.15
C GLU A 177 -25.31 16.63 -3.38
N THR A 178 -26.63 16.59 -3.23
CA THR A 178 -27.57 16.35 -4.32
C THR A 178 -28.75 17.32 -4.25
N GLY A 179 -29.52 17.43 -5.35
CA GLY A 179 -30.69 18.31 -5.43
C GLY A 179 -30.36 19.76 -5.84
N PRO A 180 -31.40 20.58 -6.12
CA PRO A 180 -31.25 21.96 -6.51
C PRO A 180 -30.73 22.83 -5.35
N LEU A 181 -30.20 24.02 -5.63
CA LEU A 181 -29.67 24.93 -4.60
C LEU A 181 -30.68 25.27 -3.50
N SER A 182 -31.96 25.34 -3.83
CA SER A 182 -33.05 25.62 -2.90
C SER A 182 -33.42 24.46 -1.98
N ALA A 183 -33.00 23.22 -2.32
CA ALA A 183 -33.32 22.01 -1.57
C ALA A 183 -32.17 21.00 -1.62
N ARG A 184 -30.96 21.45 -1.18
CA ARG A 184 -29.76 20.60 -1.12
C ARG A 184 -29.90 19.54 -0.05
N VAL A 185 -29.68 18.31 -0.45
CA VAL A 185 -29.55 17.17 0.48
C VAL A 185 -28.06 16.85 0.64
N LYS A 186 -27.59 16.86 1.88
CA LYS A 186 -26.19 16.55 2.22
C LYS A 186 -26.14 15.26 3.04
N ARG A 187 -25.41 14.28 2.51
CA ARG A 187 -25.26 12.95 3.13
C ARG A 187 -23.79 12.63 3.33
N ILE A 188 -23.47 11.90 4.37
CA ILE A 188 -22.17 11.25 4.46
C ILE A 188 -22.18 10.02 3.57
N ALA A 189 -21.18 9.91 2.74
CA ALA A 189 -20.90 8.73 1.93
C ALA A 189 -19.47 8.24 2.19
N ILE A 190 -19.25 6.97 1.92
CA ILE A 190 -17.92 6.36 1.92
C ILE A 190 -17.69 5.64 0.59
N MET A 191 -16.45 5.55 0.21
CA MET A 191 -15.98 4.79 -0.96
C MET A 191 -14.57 4.28 -0.70
N ASP A 192 -14.12 3.31 -1.48
CA ASP A 192 -12.70 2.95 -1.52
C ASP A 192 -11.89 4.12 -2.10
N GLN A 193 -10.60 4.16 -1.90
CA GLN A 193 -9.76 5.28 -2.31
C GLN A 193 -9.79 5.53 -3.84
N ASP A 194 -10.12 4.50 -4.62
CA ASP A 194 -10.26 4.55 -6.08
C ASP A 194 -11.67 4.91 -6.58
N GLY A 195 -12.59 5.26 -5.66
CA GLY A 195 -13.97 5.64 -5.95
C GLY A 195 -14.96 4.49 -6.03
N ALA A 196 -14.51 3.25 -5.93
CA ALA A 196 -15.40 2.08 -5.94
C ALA A 196 -16.15 1.91 -4.61
N ASN A 197 -17.12 0.99 -4.60
CA ASN A 197 -17.92 0.63 -3.42
C ASN A 197 -18.56 1.83 -2.71
N ASN A 198 -18.93 2.86 -3.49
CA ASN A 198 -19.58 4.06 -2.99
C ASN A 198 -20.93 3.71 -2.36
N ARG A 199 -21.16 4.16 -1.12
CA ARG A 199 -22.43 4.01 -0.43
C ARG A 199 -22.69 5.14 0.56
N TYR A 200 -23.96 5.47 0.75
CA TYR A 200 -24.36 6.42 1.77
C TYR A 200 -24.32 5.79 3.17
N ILE A 201 -23.86 6.56 4.15
CA ILE A 201 -23.87 6.22 5.57
C ILE A 201 -25.08 6.87 6.25
N THR A 202 -25.49 8.07 5.79
CA THR A 202 -26.66 8.79 6.30
C THR A 202 -27.78 8.86 5.26
N ASP A 203 -29.03 8.95 5.70
CA ASP A 203 -30.22 8.91 4.84
C ASP A 203 -30.57 10.26 4.16
N GLY A 204 -29.96 11.36 4.63
CA GLY A 204 -30.20 12.70 4.10
C GLY A 204 -31.39 13.45 4.70
N ARG A 205 -32.04 12.90 5.75
CA ARG A 205 -33.09 13.61 6.49
C ARG A 205 -32.55 14.79 7.28
N THR A 206 -31.28 14.73 7.61
CA THR A 206 -30.54 15.80 8.28
C THR A 206 -29.37 16.22 7.43
N ILE A 207 -28.93 17.46 7.58
CA ILE A 207 -27.69 17.96 6.93
C ILE A 207 -26.50 17.39 7.68
N ALA A 208 -25.81 16.43 7.10
CA ALA A 208 -24.65 15.79 7.69
C ALA A 208 -23.35 16.36 7.08
N LEU A 209 -22.37 16.72 7.91
CA LEU A 209 -21.17 17.45 7.53
C LEU A 209 -19.92 16.94 8.28
N THR A 210 -18.75 17.28 7.73
CA THR A 210 -17.44 17.11 8.38
C THR A 210 -17.15 15.68 8.88
N PRO A 211 -17.31 14.63 8.05
CA PRO A 211 -17.00 13.28 8.48
C PRO A 211 -15.50 13.10 8.73
N ARG A 212 -15.16 12.26 9.73
CA ARG A 212 -13.82 11.81 10.02
C ARG A 212 -13.82 10.35 10.40
N PHE A 213 -12.94 9.57 9.80
CA PHE A 213 -12.70 8.20 10.23
C PHE A 213 -11.95 8.15 11.56
N SER A 214 -12.27 7.15 12.37
CA SER A 214 -11.41 6.72 13.47
C SER A 214 -10.09 6.20 12.91
N PRO A 215 -8.94 6.52 13.52
CA PRO A 215 -7.67 5.96 13.10
C PRO A 215 -7.51 4.47 13.41
N THR A 216 -8.34 3.90 14.27
CA THR A 216 -8.18 2.53 14.79
C THR A 216 -9.41 1.64 14.60
N LEU A 217 -10.61 2.23 14.44
CA LEU A 217 -11.88 1.49 14.37
C LEU A 217 -12.63 1.78 13.05
N GLN A 218 -13.55 0.89 12.68
CA GLN A 218 -14.46 1.09 11.54
C GLN A 218 -15.62 2.00 11.94
N GLU A 219 -15.29 3.21 12.37
CA GLU A 219 -16.23 4.21 12.86
C GLU A 219 -15.95 5.57 12.25
N ILE A 220 -16.98 6.38 12.11
CA ILE A 220 -16.89 7.77 11.69
C ILE A 220 -17.54 8.67 12.72
N VAL A 221 -16.95 9.83 12.98
CA VAL A 221 -17.63 10.94 13.62
C VAL A 221 -18.05 11.96 12.58
N TYR A 222 -19.20 12.57 12.79
CA TYR A 222 -19.68 13.65 11.93
C TYR A 222 -20.64 14.55 12.68
N MET A 223 -20.89 15.72 12.11
CA MET A 223 -21.88 16.65 12.61
C MET A 223 -23.17 16.54 11.79
N ALA A 224 -24.31 16.64 12.44
CA ALA A 224 -25.62 16.72 11.77
C ALA A 224 -26.48 17.84 12.35
N TYR A 225 -27.28 18.46 11.45
CA TYR A 225 -28.30 19.45 11.74
C TYR A 225 -29.68 18.93 11.40
N GLY A 226 -30.72 19.48 12.05
CA GLY A 226 -32.10 19.19 11.70
C GLY A 226 -32.81 18.27 12.67
N GLU A 227 -32.11 17.64 13.59
CA GLU A 227 -32.63 16.99 14.76
C GLU A 227 -32.57 17.96 15.96
N ASN A 228 -33.38 17.74 16.98
CA ASN A 228 -33.34 18.49 18.25
C ASN A 228 -33.35 20.04 18.08
N ASN A 229 -34.41 20.57 17.50
CA ASN A 229 -34.61 22.01 17.31
C ASN A 229 -33.57 22.69 16.41
N GLY A 230 -32.97 21.96 15.47
CA GLY A 230 -32.02 22.51 14.50
C GLY A 230 -30.61 22.75 15.04
N GLN A 231 -30.33 22.43 16.28
CA GLN A 231 -28.97 22.58 16.82
C GLN A 231 -28.03 21.51 16.25
N PRO A 232 -26.78 21.89 15.92
CA PRO A 232 -25.76 20.94 15.48
C PRO A 232 -25.40 19.96 16.60
N ARG A 233 -25.30 18.68 16.25
CA ARG A 233 -24.91 17.60 17.16
C ARG A 233 -23.84 16.75 16.52
N VAL A 234 -22.95 16.19 17.34
CA VAL A 234 -21.89 15.27 16.92
C VAL A 234 -22.35 13.84 17.15
N TYR A 235 -22.21 13.03 16.11
CA TYR A 235 -22.57 11.63 16.13
C TYR A 235 -21.35 10.76 15.85
N LEU A 236 -21.27 9.63 16.54
CA LEU A 236 -20.40 8.50 16.22
C LEU A 236 -21.25 7.46 15.51
N GLN A 237 -20.76 6.91 14.42
CA GLN A 237 -21.46 5.87 13.68
C GLN A 237 -20.51 4.75 13.24
N SER A 238 -20.87 3.52 13.57
CA SER A 238 -20.21 2.33 13.03
C SER A 238 -20.48 2.20 11.55
N VAL A 239 -19.43 2.02 10.76
CA VAL A 239 -19.49 1.88 9.30
C VAL A 239 -20.09 0.53 8.90
N ASP A 240 -19.85 -0.51 9.70
CA ASP A 240 -20.25 -1.88 9.40
C ASP A 240 -21.68 -2.16 9.84
N SER A 241 -22.04 -1.82 11.08
CA SER A 241 -23.37 -2.07 11.64
C SER A 241 -24.39 -0.95 11.35
N GLY A 242 -23.91 0.25 10.99
CA GLY A 242 -24.76 1.43 10.86
C GLY A 242 -25.27 2.00 12.19
N ARG A 243 -24.89 1.40 13.34
CA ARG A 243 -25.28 1.90 14.67
C ARG A 243 -24.76 3.31 14.86
N ARG A 244 -25.66 4.23 15.20
CA ARG A 244 -25.37 5.64 15.44
C ARG A 244 -25.64 6.01 16.89
N GLU A 245 -24.77 6.78 17.50
CA GLU A 245 -24.94 7.31 18.84
C GLU A 245 -24.55 8.79 18.90
N LEU A 246 -25.24 9.53 19.78
CA LEU A 246 -24.95 10.94 20.03
C LEU A 246 -23.74 11.04 20.97
N LEU A 247 -22.69 11.74 20.53
CA LEU A 247 -21.52 12.02 21.36
C LEU A 247 -21.78 13.24 22.24
N GLY A 248 -22.32 12.99 23.43
CA GLY A 248 -22.51 14.01 24.45
C GLY A 248 -23.57 15.06 24.13
N ASN A 249 -23.98 15.79 25.15
CA ASN A 249 -24.86 16.94 25.05
C ASN A 249 -24.09 18.20 25.45
N PHE A 250 -23.35 18.76 24.50
CA PHE A 250 -22.54 19.94 24.74
C PHE A 250 -23.40 21.20 24.66
N PRO A 251 -23.28 22.13 25.62
CA PRO A 251 -23.97 23.40 25.53
C PRO A 251 -23.37 24.24 24.38
N GLY A 252 -24.23 24.85 23.59
CA GLY A 252 -23.84 25.67 22.47
C GLY A 252 -23.63 24.91 21.15
N MET A 253 -22.81 25.47 20.28
CA MET A 253 -22.57 24.94 18.94
C MET A 253 -21.34 24.02 18.94
N SER A 254 -21.53 22.75 18.58
CA SER A 254 -20.44 21.77 18.35
C SER A 254 -20.24 21.57 16.86
N PHE A 255 -19.00 21.65 16.37
CA PHE A 255 -18.68 21.45 14.95
C PHE A 255 -17.27 20.89 14.74
N ALA A 256 -17.05 20.31 13.55
CA ALA A 256 -15.77 19.76 13.10
C ALA A 256 -15.12 18.77 14.08
N PRO A 257 -15.81 17.67 14.45
CA PRO A 257 -15.26 16.69 15.37
C PRO A 257 -13.99 16.07 14.80
N ARG A 258 -13.08 15.66 15.69
CA ARG A 258 -11.87 14.93 15.33
C ARG A 258 -11.57 13.87 16.37
N PHE A 259 -10.99 12.77 15.92
CA PHE A 259 -10.37 11.82 16.82
C PHE A 259 -8.98 12.26 17.26
N SER A 260 -8.58 11.86 18.44
CA SER A 260 -7.17 11.86 18.84
C SER A 260 -6.37 10.90 17.95
N PRO A 261 -5.04 11.08 17.82
CA PRO A 261 -4.21 10.22 16.97
C PRO A 261 -4.28 8.73 17.35
N ASP A 262 -4.50 8.44 18.63
CA ASP A 262 -4.65 7.07 19.15
C ASP A 262 -6.09 6.53 19.06
N GLY A 263 -7.05 7.33 18.60
CA GLY A 263 -8.44 6.96 18.44
C GLY A 263 -9.24 6.81 19.74
N THR A 264 -8.68 7.18 20.89
CA THR A 264 -9.34 7.01 22.20
C THR A 264 -10.24 8.17 22.59
N LYS A 265 -10.10 9.31 21.96
CA LYS A 265 -10.87 10.55 22.22
C LYS A 265 -11.28 11.21 20.93
#